data_e45475ad68c4cac811385a30d1271388
#
_entry.id   e45475ad68c4cac811385a30d1271388
#
_cell.length_a   1.000
_cell.length_b   1.000
_cell.length_c   1.000
_cell.angle_alpha   90.00
_cell.angle_beta   90.00
_cell.angle_gamma   90.00
#
_symmetry.space_group_name_H-M   'P 1'
#
loop_
_entity.id
_entity.type
_entity.pdbx_description
1 polymer ?
#
loop_
_entity_poly.entity_id
_entity_poly.type
_entity_poly.pdbx_seq_one_letter_code
_entity_poly.pdbx_strand_id
1 'polypeptide(L)'
;MGRTTAHPSEVGGAIDEEGSPRFHVAPRGLLFFYALLSIGKKPMSGYDLMREIEDKTGGAWHPGPGAVYPTLQKLARQGYVRVRKKPGVGPTQVSYEITPAGLRNIANAKRAMGSSGERMRMMSSLFIDLMEPDDLTKFALNSFEVQSGLVRTIVESEKSGLGDDDRLFILRRFKLSLDRELLRTAASISAIEGRLGSKTNSEPKRGRE
;
A
#
# COMPACT_ATOMS: atom_id res chain seq x y z
N MET A 1 -15.86 41.06 24.83
CA MET A 1 -14.58 40.66 24.19
C MET A 1 -14.28 39.24 24.62
N GLY A 2 -14.76 38.25 23.85
CA GLY A 2 -14.53 36.81 24.06
C GLY A 2 -13.55 36.32 23.00
N ARG A 3 -12.38 35.85 23.43
CA ARG A 3 -11.40 35.20 22.55
C ARG A 3 -11.83 33.74 22.35
N THR A 4 -12.24 33.43 21.15
CA THR A 4 -12.41 32.05 20.68
C THR A 4 -11.02 31.44 20.45
N THR A 5 -10.61 30.53 21.32
CA THR A 5 -9.42 29.69 21.10
C THR A 5 -9.80 28.58 20.14
N ALA A 6 -9.25 28.63 18.95
CA ALA A 6 -9.31 27.53 17.99
C ALA A 6 -8.51 26.34 18.54
N HIS A 7 -9.19 25.19 18.72
CA HIS A 7 -8.56 23.91 19.00
C HIS A 7 -7.79 23.44 17.74
N PRO A 8 -6.53 23.03 17.87
CA PRO A 8 -5.86 22.31 16.78
C PRO A 8 -6.50 20.92 16.67
N SER A 9 -6.99 20.60 15.48
CA SER A 9 -7.49 19.28 15.13
C SER A 9 -6.38 18.24 15.34
N GLU A 10 -6.53 17.42 16.34
CA GLU A 10 -5.71 16.24 16.60
C GLU A 10 -5.77 15.30 15.40
N VAL A 11 -4.65 15.17 14.70
CA VAL A 11 -4.38 14.05 13.82
C VAL A 11 -3.93 12.89 14.72
N GLY A 12 -4.87 12.38 15.52
CA GLY A 12 -4.66 11.24 16.39
C GLY A 12 -5.03 9.96 15.62
N GLY A 13 -4.06 9.19 15.17
CA GLY A 13 -4.28 7.80 14.80
C GLY A 13 -4.72 7.04 16.05
N ALA A 14 -5.96 6.55 16.10
CA ALA A 14 -6.42 5.67 17.18
C ALA A 14 -5.66 4.35 17.06
N ILE A 15 -5.01 3.95 18.14
CA ILE A 15 -4.45 2.61 18.35
C ILE A 15 -5.53 1.74 18.96
N ASP A 16 -5.62 0.45 18.59
CA ASP A 16 -6.44 -0.53 19.29
C ASP A 16 -5.81 -0.94 20.63
N GLU A 17 -6.54 -1.74 21.42
CA GLU A 17 -6.08 -2.21 22.73
C GLU A 17 -4.80 -3.08 22.65
N GLU A 18 -4.41 -3.53 21.43
CA GLU A 18 -3.18 -4.29 21.16
C GLU A 18 -2.05 -3.41 20.60
N GLY A 19 -2.22 -2.08 20.52
CA GLY A 19 -1.21 -1.14 20.06
C GLY A 19 -1.03 -1.06 18.54
N SER A 20 -1.93 -1.67 17.77
CA SER A 20 -1.90 -1.63 16.31
C SER A 20 -2.53 -0.35 15.75
N PRO A 21 -1.91 0.32 14.77
CA PRO A 21 -2.48 1.53 14.19
C PRO A 21 -3.76 1.20 13.42
N ARG A 22 -4.90 1.70 13.86
CA ARG A 22 -6.12 1.70 13.06
C ARG A 22 -5.98 2.75 11.98
N PHE A 23 -5.78 2.33 10.76
CA PHE A 23 -5.77 3.22 9.61
C PHE A 23 -7.20 3.72 9.33
N HIS A 24 -7.62 4.78 10.00
CA HIS A 24 -8.87 5.48 9.65
C HIS A 24 -8.76 6.21 8.30
N VAL A 25 -7.55 6.42 7.81
CA VAL A 25 -7.31 7.17 6.57
C VAL A 25 -6.45 6.31 5.62
N ALA A 26 -7.12 5.45 4.86
CA ALA A 26 -6.46 4.87 3.70
C ALA A 26 -6.12 5.97 2.67
N PRO A 27 -5.02 5.85 1.91
CA PRO A 27 -4.70 6.79 0.84
C PRO A 27 -5.93 7.04 -0.04
N ARG A 28 -6.26 8.31 -0.29
CA ARG A 28 -7.50 8.73 -0.99
C ARG A 28 -7.77 8.01 -2.32
N GLY A 29 -6.74 7.47 -2.96
CA GLY A 29 -6.87 6.67 -4.18
C GLY A 29 -7.18 5.19 -3.94
N LEU A 30 -6.87 4.63 -2.77
CA LEU A 30 -7.00 3.20 -2.51
C LEU A 30 -8.47 2.76 -2.51
N LEU A 31 -9.35 3.48 -1.80
CA LEU A 31 -10.78 3.16 -1.75
C LEU A 31 -11.42 3.23 -3.15
N PHE A 32 -11.07 4.25 -3.94
CA PHE A 32 -11.56 4.40 -5.30
C PHE A 32 -11.18 3.20 -6.19
N PHE A 33 -9.91 2.81 -6.13
CA PHE A 33 -9.40 1.71 -6.93
C PHE A 33 -9.95 0.37 -6.46
N TYR A 34 -10.00 0.16 -5.14
CA TYR A 34 -10.58 -1.05 -4.55
C TYR A 34 -12.06 -1.20 -4.91
N ALA A 35 -12.86 -0.14 -4.77
CA ALA A 35 -14.27 -0.14 -5.13
C ALA A 35 -14.48 -0.49 -6.62
N LEU A 36 -13.67 0.10 -7.50
CA LEU A 36 -13.74 -0.18 -8.94
C LEU A 36 -13.41 -1.66 -9.25
N LEU A 37 -12.39 -2.22 -8.61
CA LEU A 37 -12.00 -3.62 -8.78
C LEU A 37 -13.07 -4.58 -8.25
N SER A 38 -13.64 -4.30 -7.08
CA SER A 38 -14.66 -5.15 -6.45
C SER A 38 -15.97 -5.14 -7.27
N ILE A 39 -16.41 -3.96 -7.72
CA ILE A 39 -17.59 -3.82 -8.61
C ILE A 39 -17.32 -4.49 -9.96
N GLY A 40 -16.07 -4.50 -10.42
CA GLY A 40 -15.66 -5.21 -11.64
C GLY A 40 -15.82 -6.71 -11.58
N LYS A 41 -15.82 -7.29 -10.39
CA LYS A 41 -16.04 -8.74 -10.17
C LYS A 41 -17.53 -9.11 -10.10
N LYS A 42 -18.31 -8.28 -9.41
CA LYS A 42 -19.77 -8.45 -9.26
C LYS A 42 -20.42 -7.11 -8.90
N PRO A 43 -21.67 -6.89 -9.32
CA PRO A 43 -22.44 -5.73 -8.86
C PRO A 43 -22.59 -5.75 -7.34
N MET A 44 -22.45 -4.58 -6.69
CA MET A 44 -22.55 -4.47 -5.23
C MET A 44 -23.10 -3.10 -4.78
N SER A 45 -23.65 -3.07 -3.57
CA SER A 45 -24.06 -1.83 -2.91
C SER A 45 -22.88 -1.20 -2.15
N GLY A 46 -23.06 0.04 -1.66
CA GLY A 46 -22.09 0.66 -0.78
C GLY A 46 -21.92 -0.10 0.54
N TYR A 47 -23.00 -0.68 1.04
CA TYR A 47 -22.98 -1.51 2.25
C TYR A 47 -22.16 -2.80 2.03
N ASP A 48 -22.38 -3.50 0.90
CA ASP A 48 -21.61 -4.71 0.58
C ASP A 48 -20.12 -4.40 0.44
N LEU A 49 -19.78 -3.23 -0.13
CA LEU A 49 -18.40 -2.80 -0.27
C LEU A 49 -17.72 -2.55 1.09
N MET A 50 -18.41 -1.87 2.01
CA MET A 50 -17.90 -1.63 3.37
C MET A 50 -17.63 -2.95 4.08
N ARG A 51 -18.60 -3.86 4.06
CA ARG A 51 -18.49 -5.18 4.68
C ARG A 51 -17.38 -6.03 4.05
N GLU A 52 -17.25 -6.03 2.71
CA GLU A 52 -16.18 -6.76 2.02
C GLU A 52 -14.78 -6.25 2.44
N ILE A 53 -14.61 -4.95 2.62
CA ILE A 53 -13.35 -4.36 3.08
C ILE A 53 -13.05 -4.79 4.51
N GLU A 54 -14.01 -4.67 5.40
CA GLU A 54 -13.88 -5.07 6.81
C GLU A 54 -13.51 -6.55 6.93
N ASP A 55 -14.26 -7.43 6.27
CA ASP A 55 -14.03 -8.89 6.28
C ASP A 55 -12.62 -9.25 5.75
N LYS A 56 -12.15 -8.57 4.69
CA LYS A 56 -10.83 -8.86 4.09
C LYS A 56 -9.65 -8.33 4.88
N THR A 57 -9.87 -7.28 5.65
CA THR A 57 -8.82 -6.64 6.45
C THR A 57 -8.85 -7.07 7.92
N GLY A 58 -9.75 -8.00 8.29
CA GLY A 58 -9.93 -8.38 9.69
C GLY A 58 -10.31 -7.20 10.59
N GLY A 59 -11.03 -6.20 10.02
CA GLY A 59 -11.41 -4.98 10.74
C GLY A 59 -10.34 -3.89 10.79
N ALA A 60 -9.11 -4.13 10.29
CA ALA A 60 -8.03 -3.13 10.30
C ALA A 60 -8.35 -1.90 9.44
N TRP A 61 -9.21 -2.04 8.43
CA TRP A 61 -9.72 -0.93 7.63
C TRP A 61 -11.23 -0.95 7.53
N HIS A 62 -11.88 0.05 8.11
CA HIS A 62 -13.33 0.21 8.15
C HIS A 62 -13.74 1.57 7.56
N PRO A 63 -13.89 1.69 6.22
CA PRO A 63 -14.30 2.92 5.59
C PRO A 63 -15.78 3.18 5.87
N GLY A 64 -16.08 4.32 6.51
CA GLY A 64 -17.44 4.73 6.80
C GLY A 64 -18.24 5.18 5.57
N PRO A 65 -19.57 5.34 5.73
CA PRO A 65 -20.46 5.81 4.65
C PRO A 65 -20.02 7.12 4.02
N GLY A 66 -19.47 8.05 4.83
CA GLY A 66 -18.95 9.35 4.36
C GLY A 66 -17.76 9.25 3.38
N ALA A 67 -17.03 8.14 3.37
CA ALA A 67 -15.97 7.89 2.40
C ALA A 67 -16.46 7.07 1.20
N VAL A 68 -17.29 6.06 1.46
CA VAL A 68 -17.74 5.09 0.44
C VAL A 68 -18.70 5.70 -0.55
N TYR A 69 -19.77 6.37 -0.09
CA TYR A 69 -20.77 6.92 -1.02
C TYR A 69 -20.24 8.03 -1.93
N PRO A 70 -19.45 9.00 -1.47
CA PRO A 70 -18.80 9.97 -2.36
C PRO A 70 -17.88 9.30 -3.39
N THR A 71 -17.19 8.22 -3.01
CA THR A 71 -16.34 7.45 -3.92
C THR A 71 -17.15 6.77 -5.01
N LEU A 72 -18.26 6.12 -4.66
CA LEU A 72 -19.17 5.47 -5.60
C LEU A 72 -19.84 6.49 -6.54
N GLN A 73 -20.24 7.65 -6.02
CA GLN A 73 -20.75 8.75 -6.82
C GLN A 73 -19.70 9.29 -7.81
N LYS A 74 -18.43 9.39 -7.39
CA LYS A 74 -17.33 9.79 -8.26
C LYS A 74 -17.13 8.79 -9.39
N LEU A 75 -17.13 7.49 -9.08
CA LEU A 75 -17.06 6.41 -10.08
C LEU A 75 -18.21 6.49 -11.08
N ALA A 76 -19.43 6.75 -10.62
CA ALA A 76 -20.61 6.91 -11.47
C ALA A 76 -20.52 8.16 -12.35
N ARG A 77 -20.11 9.32 -11.81
CA ARG A 77 -19.90 10.56 -12.58
C ARG A 77 -18.82 10.42 -13.65
N GLN A 78 -17.80 9.62 -13.41
CA GLN A 78 -16.75 9.32 -14.39
C GLN A 78 -17.17 8.24 -15.41
N GLY A 79 -18.39 7.71 -15.30
CA GLY A 79 -18.92 6.70 -16.19
C GLY A 79 -18.28 5.32 -16.05
N TYR A 80 -17.52 5.06 -14.97
CA TYR A 80 -16.88 3.76 -14.74
C TYR A 80 -17.84 2.73 -14.17
N VAL A 81 -18.85 3.18 -13.42
CA VAL A 81 -19.94 2.34 -12.94
C VAL A 81 -21.28 2.98 -13.26
N ARG A 82 -22.32 2.16 -13.37
CA ARG A 82 -23.72 2.62 -13.48
C ARG A 82 -24.51 2.22 -12.25
N VAL A 83 -25.46 3.06 -11.87
CA VAL A 83 -26.37 2.82 -10.75
C VAL A 83 -27.48 1.91 -11.23
N ARG A 84 -27.71 0.78 -10.52
CA ARG A 84 -28.90 -0.05 -10.67
C ARG A 84 -29.75 0.06 -9.42
N LYS A 85 -31.03 0.38 -9.63
CA LYS A 85 -32.05 0.30 -8.58
C LYS A 85 -32.72 -1.07 -8.72
N LYS A 86 -32.66 -1.92 -7.69
CA LYS A 86 -33.48 -3.13 -7.65
C LYS A 86 -34.86 -2.75 -7.15
N PRO A 87 -35.93 -2.90 -7.93
CA PRO A 87 -37.29 -2.85 -7.39
C PRO A 87 -37.47 -4.10 -6.50
N GLY A 88 -37.81 -3.90 -5.24
CA GLY A 88 -38.00 -5.00 -4.28
C GLY A 88 -38.89 -4.52 -3.14
N VAL A 89 -39.44 -5.47 -2.37
CA VAL A 89 -40.23 -5.20 -1.17
C VAL A 89 -39.28 -4.63 -0.10
N GLY A 90 -39.29 -3.29 0.07
CA GLY A 90 -38.45 -2.59 1.05
C GLY A 90 -37.75 -1.35 0.49
N PRO A 91 -36.87 -0.67 1.26
CA PRO A 91 -36.13 0.48 0.79
C PRO A 91 -35.33 0.14 -0.47
N THR A 92 -35.44 0.99 -1.50
CA THR A 92 -34.78 0.78 -2.81
C THR A 92 -33.30 0.50 -2.64
N GLN A 93 -32.90 -0.76 -2.84
CA GLN A 93 -31.50 -1.15 -2.73
C GLN A 93 -30.74 -0.68 -3.97
N VAL A 94 -29.85 0.27 -3.77
CA VAL A 94 -28.99 0.82 -4.83
C VAL A 94 -27.75 -0.06 -4.95
N SER A 95 -27.51 -0.63 -6.14
CA SER A 95 -26.27 -1.33 -6.48
C SER A 95 -25.54 -0.63 -7.62
N TYR A 96 -24.24 -0.85 -7.69
CA TYR A 96 -23.36 -0.32 -8.71
C TYR A 96 -22.85 -1.45 -9.58
N GLU A 97 -22.82 -1.24 -10.88
CA GLU A 97 -22.37 -2.23 -11.87
C GLU A 97 -21.30 -1.60 -12.76
N ILE A 98 -20.27 -2.37 -13.09
CA ILE A 98 -19.16 -1.93 -13.93
C ILE A 98 -19.64 -1.62 -15.36
N THR A 99 -19.05 -0.61 -15.96
CA THR A 99 -19.25 -0.28 -17.38
C THR A 99 -18.07 -0.74 -18.24
N PRO A 100 -18.20 -0.77 -19.57
CA PRO A 100 -17.04 -1.00 -20.45
C PRO A 100 -15.90 0.00 -20.24
N ALA A 101 -16.22 1.27 -19.90
CA ALA A 101 -15.22 2.27 -19.55
C ALA A 101 -14.50 1.95 -18.24
N GLY A 102 -15.24 1.44 -17.24
CA GLY A 102 -14.66 0.97 -15.98
C GLY A 102 -13.73 -0.22 -16.18
N LEU A 103 -14.10 -1.20 -17.01
CA LEU A 103 -13.23 -2.33 -17.34
C LEU A 103 -11.94 -1.88 -18.04
N ARG A 104 -12.03 -0.93 -18.98
CA ARG A 104 -10.82 -0.36 -19.60
C ARG A 104 -9.94 0.36 -18.59
N ASN A 105 -10.53 1.09 -17.64
CA ASN A 105 -9.78 1.76 -16.59
C ASN A 105 -9.04 0.76 -15.68
N ILE A 106 -9.69 -0.34 -15.29
CA ILE A 106 -9.06 -1.44 -14.56
C ILE A 106 -7.87 -2.01 -15.34
N ALA A 107 -8.03 -2.29 -16.62
CA ALA A 107 -6.98 -2.84 -17.46
C ALA A 107 -5.79 -1.87 -17.59
N ASN A 108 -6.04 -0.57 -17.73
CA ASN A 108 -5.02 0.47 -17.77
C ASN A 108 -4.26 0.55 -16.43
N ALA A 109 -4.98 0.53 -15.31
CA ALA A 109 -4.39 0.57 -13.99
C ALA A 109 -3.52 -0.66 -13.73
N LYS A 110 -3.98 -1.86 -14.10
CA LYS A 110 -3.18 -3.09 -14.00
C LYS A 110 -1.88 -3.00 -14.80
N ARG A 111 -1.92 -2.49 -16.03
CA ARG A 111 -0.72 -2.26 -16.85
C ARG A 111 0.24 -1.25 -16.20
N ALA A 112 -0.32 -0.17 -15.65
CA ALA A 112 0.45 0.85 -14.96
C ALA A 112 1.12 0.32 -13.66
N MET A 113 0.51 -0.66 -12.99
CA MET A 113 1.13 -1.31 -11.82
C MET A 113 2.38 -2.12 -12.19
N GLY A 114 2.42 -2.73 -13.37
CA GLY A 114 3.60 -3.46 -13.86
C GLY A 114 4.84 -2.59 -14.05
N SER A 115 4.67 -1.27 -14.25
CA SER A 115 5.76 -0.28 -14.39
C SER A 115 6.01 0.54 -13.11
N SER A 116 5.45 0.12 -11.98
CA SER A 116 5.48 0.93 -10.74
C SER A 116 6.84 0.96 -10.03
N GLY A 117 7.74 0.02 -10.31
CA GLY A 117 9.05 -0.03 -9.65
C GLY A 117 9.92 1.21 -9.91
N GLU A 118 9.87 1.78 -11.10
CA GLU A 118 10.60 3.00 -11.43
C GLU A 118 9.99 4.25 -10.78
N ARG A 119 8.66 4.35 -10.79
CA ARG A 119 7.95 5.42 -10.08
C ARG A 119 8.14 5.32 -8.56
N MET A 120 8.14 4.11 -8.00
CA MET A 120 8.40 3.91 -6.57
C MET A 120 9.80 4.36 -6.20
N ARG A 121 10.82 4.05 -7.02
CA ARG A 121 12.20 4.54 -6.80
C ARG A 121 12.29 6.06 -6.87
N MET A 122 11.62 6.69 -7.86
CA MET A 122 11.56 8.15 -7.96
C MET A 122 10.88 8.78 -6.73
N MET A 123 9.77 8.20 -6.28
CA MET A 123 9.09 8.65 -5.06
C MET A 123 9.97 8.46 -3.82
N SER A 124 10.65 7.32 -3.71
CA SER A 124 11.56 7.05 -2.57
C SER A 124 12.69 8.05 -2.48
N SER A 125 13.26 8.49 -3.62
CA SER A 125 14.35 9.48 -3.60
C SER A 125 13.89 10.83 -3.04
N LEU A 126 12.64 11.24 -3.29
CA LEU A 126 12.10 12.48 -2.71
C LEU A 126 11.90 12.39 -1.18
N PHE A 127 11.58 11.21 -0.68
CA PHE A 127 11.41 11.00 0.77
C PHE A 127 12.76 10.89 1.50
N ILE A 128 13.79 10.32 0.85
CA ILE A 128 15.13 10.17 1.44
C ILE A 128 15.70 11.53 1.85
N ASP A 129 15.51 12.55 1.02
CA ASP A 129 16.01 13.91 1.31
C ASP A 129 15.28 14.63 2.47
N LEU A 130 14.13 14.10 2.90
CA LEU A 130 13.28 14.69 3.94
C LEU A 130 13.33 13.95 5.27
N MET A 131 13.98 12.76 5.31
CA MET A 131 14.02 11.91 6.49
C MET A 131 15.31 12.10 7.27
N GLU A 132 15.20 12.05 8.60
CA GLU A 132 16.36 11.97 9.49
C GLU A 132 17.05 10.59 9.37
N PRO A 133 18.36 10.48 9.64
CA PRO A 133 19.11 9.22 9.48
C PRO A 133 18.52 8.02 10.22
N ASP A 134 17.95 8.23 11.42
CA ASP A 134 17.34 7.18 12.22
C ASP A 134 16.04 6.65 11.59
N ASP A 135 15.25 7.54 11.01
CA ASP A 135 14.01 7.18 10.31
C ASP A 135 14.30 6.51 8.97
N LEU A 136 15.36 6.93 8.27
CA LEU A 136 15.85 6.26 7.06
C LEU A 136 16.24 4.81 7.35
N THR A 137 16.92 4.56 8.46
CA THR A 137 17.32 3.20 8.85
C THR A 137 16.09 2.34 9.10
N LYS A 138 15.12 2.81 9.88
CA LYS A 138 13.86 2.10 10.14
C LYS A 138 13.08 1.86 8.86
N PHE A 139 12.97 2.88 8.00
CA PHE A 139 12.27 2.79 6.72
C PHE A 139 12.91 1.74 5.80
N ALA A 140 14.25 1.73 5.69
CA ALA A 140 14.97 0.79 4.86
C ALA A 140 14.75 -0.67 5.33
N LEU A 141 14.86 -0.93 6.61
CA LEU A 141 14.65 -2.26 7.19
C LEU A 141 13.20 -2.74 7.01
N ASN A 142 12.23 -1.91 7.38
CA ASN A 142 10.80 -2.25 7.24
C ASN A 142 10.39 -2.46 5.77
N SER A 143 10.97 -1.71 4.83
CA SER A 143 10.64 -1.84 3.40
C SER A 143 10.96 -3.23 2.86
N PHE A 144 12.05 -3.84 3.28
CA PHE A 144 12.43 -5.19 2.88
C PHE A 144 11.46 -6.24 3.42
N GLU A 145 11.08 -6.13 4.68
CA GLU A 145 10.12 -7.05 5.33
C GLU A 145 8.73 -6.97 4.66
N VAL A 146 8.25 -5.77 4.40
CA VAL A 146 6.97 -5.54 3.70
C VAL A 146 7.00 -6.16 2.31
N GLN A 147 8.08 -5.96 1.54
CA GLN A 147 8.20 -6.49 0.18
C GLN A 147 8.27 -8.02 0.16
N SER A 148 9.06 -8.62 1.05
CA SER A 148 9.18 -10.08 1.14
C SER A 148 7.91 -10.72 1.68
N GLY A 149 7.24 -10.11 2.64
CA GLY A 149 5.94 -10.52 3.16
C GLY A 149 4.85 -10.50 2.09
N LEU A 150 4.84 -9.49 1.22
CA LEU A 150 3.88 -9.41 0.11
C LEU A 150 4.03 -10.58 -0.87
N VAL A 151 5.26 -10.92 -1.25
CA VAL A 151 5.51 -12.08 -2.14
C VAL A 151 5.04 -13.37 -1.50
N ARG A 152 5.32 -13.58 -0.23
CA ARG A 152 4.85 -14.73 0.54
C ARG A 152 3.33 -14.79 0.56
N THR A 153 2.66 -13.69 0.92
CA THR A 153 1.19 -13.59 0.95
C THR A 153 0.57 -13.94 -0.41
N ILE A 154 1.15 -13.47 -1.53
CA ILE A 154 0.64 -13.76 -2.87
C ILE A 154 0.78 -15.25 -3.20
N VAL A 155 1.91 -15.85 -2.86
CA VAL A 155 2.22 -17.24 -3.21
C VAL A 155 1.46 -18.23 -2.33
N GLU A 156 1.32 -17.96 -1.03
CA GLU A 156 0.63 -18.82 -0.07
C GLU A 156 -0.90 -18.67 -0.09
N SER A 157 -1.41 -17.57 -0.67
CA SER A 157 -2.84 -17.32 -0.70
C SER A 157 -3.57 -18.27 -1.66
N GLU A 158 -4.44 -19.10 -1.12
CA GLU A 158 -5.38 -19.90 -1.93
C GLU A 158 -6.33 -19.04 -2.76
N LYS A 159 -6.65 -17.83 -2.27
CA LYS A 159 -7.50 -16.84 -2.94
C LYS A 159 -6.82 -16.14 -4.12
N SER A 160 -5.53 -16.35 -4.33
CA SER A 160 -4.78 -15.74 -5.44
C SER A 160 -5.19 -16.30 -6.81
N GLY A 161 -5.75 -17.52 -6.85
CA GLY A 161 -6.06 -18.21 -8.09
C GLY A 161 -4.83 -18.63 -8.90
N LEU A 162 -3.64 -18.59 -8.31
CA LEU A 162 -2.39 -19.00 -8.96
C LEU A 162 -2.25 -20.51 -8.94
N GLY A 163 -1.92 -21.10 -10.10
CA GLY A 163 -1.47 -22.49 -10.18
C GLY A 163 -0.06 -22.65 -9.62
N ASP A 164 0.35 -23.91 -9.38
CA ASP A 164 1.67 -24.22 -8.84
C ASP A 164 2.81 -23.77 -9.78
N ASP A 165 2.60 -23.82 -11.08
CA ASP A 165 3.57 -23.32 -12.07
C ASP A 165 3.79 -21.82 -11.93
N ASP A 166 2.72 -21.02 -11.75
CA ASP A 166 2.82 -19.58 -11.53
C ASP A 166 3.51 -19.26 -10.20
N ARG A 167 3.15 -20.00 -9.15
CA ARG A 167 3.79 -19.87 -7.83
C ARG A 167 5.29 -20.16 -7.91
N LEU A 168 5.65 -21.26 -8.56
CA LEU A 168 7.05 -21.63 -8.77
C LEU A 168 7.81 -20.61 -9.60
N PHE A 169 7.19 -20.07 -10.66
CA PHE A 169 7.77 -19.01 -11.47
C PHE A 169 8.05 -17.76 -10.63
N ILE A 170 7.08 -17.30 -9.82
CA ILE A 170 7.22 -16.15 -8.93
C ILE A 170 8.37 -16.38 -7.94
N LEU A 171 8.40 -17.54 -7.27
CA LEU A 171 9.42 -17.86 -6.28
C LEU A 171 10.82 -17.92 -6.88
N ARG A 172 10.98 -18.52 -8.06
CA ARG A 172 12.28 -18.57 -8.77
C ARG A 172 12.77 -17.18 -9.15
N ARG A 173 11.87 -16.32 -9.64
CA ARG A 173 12.22 -14.92 -9.99
C ARG A 173 12.56 -14.11 -8.74
N PHE A 174 11.83 -14.31 -7.66
CA PHE A 174 12.08 -13.65 -6.39
C PHE A 174 13.42 -14.10 -5.81
N LYS A 175 13.69 -15.40 -5.78
CA LYS A 175 14.99 -15.95 -5.34
C LYS A 175 16.15 -15.34 -6.13
N LEU A 176 16.05 -15.29 -7.45
CA LEU A 176 17.08 -14.69 -8.30
C LEU A 176 17.32 -13.20 -7.99
N SER A 177 16.25 -12.47 -7.63
CA SER A 177 16.36 -11.07 -7.19
C SER A 177 17.09 -10.96 -5.85
N LEU A 178 16.77 -11.83 -4.90
CA LEU A 178 17.43 -11.89 -3.59
C LEU A 178 18.91 -12.24 -3.71
N ASP A 179 19.27 -13.22 -4.55
CA ASP A 179 20.66 -13.61 -4.79
C ASP A 179 21.50 -12.43 -5.33
N ARG A 180 20.93 -11.64 -6.24
CA ARG A 180 21.59 -10.42 -6.77
C ARG A 180 21.74 -9.34 -5.71
N GLU A 181 20.71 -9.10 -4.89
CA GLU A 181 20.78 -8.10 -3.83
C GLU A 181 21.75 -8.52 -2.73
N LEU A 182 21.83 -9.82 -2.41
CA LEU A 182 22.82 -10.34 -1.47
C LEU A 182 24.25 -10.02 -1.93
N LEU A 183 24.58 -10.27 -3.20
CA LEU A 183 25.90 -9.97 -3.75
C LEU A 183 26.21 -8.46 -3.71
N ARG A 184 25.25 -7.61 -4.07
CA ARG A 184 25.40 -6.14 -4.03
C ARG A 184 25.62 -5.66 -2.59
N THR A 185 24.83 -6.17 -1.66
CA THR A 185 24.92 -5.81 -0.25
C THR A 185 26.27 -6.22 0.32
N ALA A 186 26.73 -7.44 0.03
CA ALA A 186 28.05 -7.91 0.46
C ALA A 186 29.18 -7.02 -0.07
N ALA A 187 29.14 -6.63 -1.33
CA ALA A 187 30.10 -5.71 -1.91
C ALA A 187 30.05 -4.32 -1.26
N SER A 188 28.87 -3.81 -0.95
CA SER A 188 28.69 -2.51 -0.27
C SER A 188 29.23 -2.54 1.16
N ILE A 189 28.99 -3.62 1.91
CA ILE A 189 29.53 -3.82 3.26
C ILE A 189 31.06 -3.79 3.19
N SER A 190 31.67 -4.61 2.34
CA SER A 190 33.14 -4.67 2.20
C SER A 190 33.74 -3.31 1.85
N ALA A 191 33.08 -2.54 0.96
CA ALA A 191 33.54 -1.20 0.61
C ALA A 191 33.44 -0.19 1.75
N ILE A 192 32.42 -0.31 2.61
CA ILE A 192 32.27 0.56 3.80
C ILE A 192 33.30 0.17 4.87
N GLU A 193 33.47 -1.10 5.15
CA GLU A 193 34.45 -1.63 6.11
C GLU A 193 35.88 -1.23 5.72
N GLY A 194 36.22 -1.33 4.44
CA GLY A 194 37.52 -0.88 3.94
C GLY A 194 37.77 0.62 4.16
N ARG A 195 36.74 1.47 3.99
CA ARG A 195 36.85 2.91 4.28
C ARG A 195 36.98 3.23 5.76
N LEU A 196 36.30 2.49 6.61
CA LEU A 196 36.40 2.65 8.07
C LEU A 196 37.76 2.21 8.58
N GLY A 197 38.30 1.07 8.08
CA GLY A 197 39.63 0.57 8.45
C GLY A 197 40.76 1.50 8.01
N SER A 198 40.62 2.20 6.87
CA SER A 198 41.63 3.16 6.43
C SER A 198 41.63 4.47 7.25
N LYS A 199 40.47 4.88 7.79
CA LYS A 199 40.38 6.06 8.66
C LYS A 199 41.02 5.83 10.04
N THR A 200 40.88 4.64 10.62
CA THR A 200 41.48 4.29 11.90
C THR A 200 42.99 4.17 11.83
N ASN A 201 43.56 3.85 10.67
CA ASN A 201 45.03 3.76 10.50
C ASN A 201 45.70 5.11 10.17
N SER A 202 44.92 6.16 9.91
CA SER A 202 45.43 7.50 9.56
C SER A 202 45.47 8.50 10.71
N GLU A 203 45.01 8.15 11.90
CA GLU A 203 45.25 8.98 13.11
C GLU A 203 46.67 8.85 13.56
N PRO A 204 47.52 9.93 13.51
CA PRO A 204 48.87 9.86 14.05
C PRO A 204 48.79 9.69 15.58
N LYS A 205 49.48 8.64 16.11
CA LYS A 205 49.75 8.52 17.55
C LYS A 205 50.36 9.84 18.03
N ARG A 206 49.54 10.73 18.61
CA ARG A 206 50.05 11.87 19.37
C ARG A 206 50.90 11.34 20.48
N GLY A 207 52.21 11.56 20.36
CA GLY A 207 53.22 11.16 21.30
C GLY A 207 52.88 11.67 22.68
N ARG A 208 53.05 10.80 23.64
CA ARG A 208 53.22 11.16 25.04
C ARG A 208 54.69 11.65 25.17
N GLU A 209 54.85 12.93 25.33
CA GLU A 209 55.97 13.52 26.05
C GLU A 209 55.47 14.10 27.36
#